data_c84b3f479642ea5714205e85b3621d64
#
_entry.id   c84b3f479642ea5714205e85b3621d64
#
_cell.length_a   1.000
_cell.length_b   1.000
_cell.length_c   1.000
_cell.angle_alpha   90.00
_cell.angle_beta   90.00
_cell.angle_gamma   90.00
#
_symmetry.space_group_name_H-M   'P 1'
#
loop_
_entity.id
_entity.type
_entity.pdbx_description
1 polymer ?
#
loop_
_entity_poly.entity_id
_entity_poly.type
_entity_poly.pdbx_seq_one_letter_code
_entity_poly.pdbx_strand_id
1 'polypeptide(L)'
;MHVHLINPSDSSFGIGVITPRWLYVLAAATPAKYGDPIITDETLEQLQPEKIQPGDVVGIGIHTGNALRGMALGRMARERGAHVAYGGIHATLYPEEALELGGAHTIVKGDGDVIWGKVIADLLAGTAQTIYDGGRISGDQFVAARWDLAPK
;
A
#
# COMPACT_ATOMS: atom_id res chain seq x y z
N MET A 1 7.14 -6.87 -13.76
CA MET A 1 6.89 -6.00 -12.59
C MET A 1 5.42 -6.03 -12.27
N HIS A 2 5.08 -6.21 -11.00
CA HIS A 2 3.71 -6.18 -10.49
C HIS A 2 3.56 -5.10 -9.42
N VAL A 3 2.35 -4.60 -9.26
CA VAL A 3 1.97 -3.76 -8.14
C VAL A 3 1.24 -4.63 -7.13
N HIS A 4 1.70 -4.62 -5.88
CA HIS A 4 1.05 -5.30 -4.77
C HIS A 4 0.42 -4.27 -3.83
N LEU A 5 -0.80 -4.54 -3.39
CA LEU A 5 -1.51 -3.74 -2.39
C LEU A 5 -1.82 -4.65 -1.20
N ILE A 6 -1.28 -4.31 -0.03
CA ILE A 6 -1.32 -5.18 1.15
C ILE A 6 -1.98 -4.48 2.32
N ASN A 7 -3.03 -5.11 2.86
CA ASN A 7 -3.59 -4.77 4.16
C ASN A 7 -3.04 -5.76 5.20
N PRO A 8 -2.14 -5.33 6.09
CA PRO A 8 -1.55 -6.20 7.10
C PRO A 8 -2.59 -6.70 8.11
N SER A 9 -2.35 -7.87 8.70
CA SER A 9 -3.20 -8.39 9.77
C SER A 9 -3.12 -7.51 11.02
N ASP A 10 -4.25 -7.39 11.69
CA ASP A 10 -4.38 -6.70 12.96
C ASP A 10 -4.68 -7.70 14.07
N SER A 11 -3.78 -7.81 15.04
CA SER A 11 -3.97 -8.68 16.18
C SER A 11 -4.73 -8.03 17.34
N SER A 12 -5.00 -6.72 17.25
CA SER A 12 -5.55 -5.93 18.35
C SER A 12 -7.06 -6.06 18.50
N PHE A 13 -7.78 -6.31 17.41
CA PHE A 13 -9.25 -6.25 17.36
C PHE A 13 -9.92 -7.61 17.10
N GLY A 14 -9.18 -8.70 17.12
CA GLY A 14 -9.72 -10.00 16.78
C GLY A 14 -10.17 -10.07 15.30
N ILE A 15 -11.14 -10.93 15.00
CA ILE A 15 -11.65 -11.10 13.62
C ILE A 15 -12.70 -10.01 13.36
N GLY A 16 -12.25 -8.82 13.01
CA GLY A 16 -13.12 -7.76 12.50
C GLY A 16 -13.20 -7.86 10.97
N VAL A 17 -14.36 -8.28 10.46
CA VAL A 17 -14.53 -8.46 9.01
C VAL A 17 -15.04 -7.15 8.40
N ILE A 18 -14.18 -6.14 8.32
CA ILE A 18 -14.45 -4.96 7.53
C ILE A 18 -13.52 -5.00 6.32
N THR A 19 -14.12 -5.15 5.14
CA THR A 19 -13.35 -5.12 3.89
C THR A 19 -12.61 -3.79 3.75
N PRO A 20 -11.29 -3.79 3.62
CA PRO A 20 -10.50 -2.56 3.50
C PRO A 20 -10.69 -1.95 2.10
N ARG A 21 -11.69 -1.09 1.98
CA ARG A 21 -12.08 -0.46 0.70
C ARG A 21 -10.90 0.23 -0.01
N TRP A 22 -9.95 0.76 0.75
CA TRP A 22 -8.80 1.47 0.21
C TRP A 22 -7.95 0.62 -0.76
N LEU A 23 -7.86 -0.71 -0.55
CA LEU A 23 -7.18 -1.61 -1.46
C LEU A 23 -7.75 -1.51 -2.89
N TYR A 24 -9.08 -1.52 -2.98
CA TYR A 24 -9.79 -1.51 -4.26
C TYR A 24 -9.85 -0.12 -4.89
N VAL A 25 -9.78 0.93 -4.07
CA VAL A 25 -9.63 2.31 -4.54
C VAL A 25 -8.25 2.52 -5.15
N LEU A 26 -7.17 2.11 -4.49
CA LEU A 26 -5.82 2.19 -5.05
C LEU A 26 -5.64 1.24 -6.25
N ALA A 27 -6.34 0.12 -6.28
CA ALA A 27 -6.37 -0.72 -7.47
C ALA A 27 -6.95 0.04 -8.67
N ALA A 28 -8.02 0.80 -8.47
CA ALA A 28 -8.59 1.66 -9.51
C ALA A 28 -7.65 2.82 -9.91
N ALA A 29 -6.89 3.35 -8.95
CA ALA A 29 -5.91 4.41 -9.19
C ALA A 29 -4.59 3.90 -9.81
N THR A 30 -4.38 2.59 -9.85
CA THR A 30 -3.20 2.00 -10.48
C THR A 30 -3.33 2.07 -12.00
N PRO A 31 -2.39 2.73 -12.70
CA PRO A 31 -2.46 2.85 -14.16
C PRO A 31 -2.50 1.48 -14.85
N ALA A 32 -3.41 1.33 -15.83
CA ALA A 32 -3.67 0.07 -16.53
C ALA A 32 -2.41 -0.53 -17.20
N LYS A 33 -1.44 0.30 -17.56
CA LYS A 33 -0.16 -0.16 -18.14
C LYS A 33 0.64 -1.09 -17.20
N TYR A 34 0.36 -1.09 -15.91
CA TYR A 34 1.02 -1.96 -14.93
C TYR A 34 0.25 -3.26 -14.66
N GLY A 35 -0.90 -3.45 -15.32
CA GLY A 35 -1.79 -4.58 -15.08
C GLY A 35 -2.63 -4.40 -13.81
N ASP A 36 -3.44 -5.40 -13.51
CA ASP A 36 -4.22 -5.43 -12.27
C ASP A 36 -3.30 -5.67 -11.07
N PRO A 37 -3.44 -4.88 -9.99
CA PRO A 37 -2.67 -5.12 -8.79
C PRO A 37 -2.98 -6.48 -8.15
N ILE A 38 -1.96 -7.08 -7.54
CA ILE A 38 -2.12 -8.24 -6.67
C ILE A 38 -2.53 -7.71 -5.29
N ILE A 39 -3.75 -8.05 -4.88
CA ILE A 39 -4.32 -7.59 -3.62
C ILE A 39 -4.16 -8.69 -2.57
N THR A 40 -3.62 -8.34 -1.41
CA THR A 40 -3.55 -9.23 -0.25
C THR A 40 -4.18 -8.55 0.95
N ASP A 41 -5.26 -9.11 1.44
CA ASP A 41 -5.88 -8.74 2.71
C ASP A 41 -5.54 -9.81 3.76
N GLU A 42 -4.62 -9.50 4.66
CA GLU A 42 -4.20 -10.44 5.69
C GLU A 42 -5.24 -10.69 6.79
N THR A 43 -6.39 -10.03 6.73
CA THR A 43 -7.55 -10.44 7.54
C THR A 43 -8.22 -11.71 6.99
N LEU A 44 -7.98 -12.05 5.74
CA LEU A 44 -8.57 -13.20 5.03
C LEU A 44 -7.55 -14.28 4.68
N GLU A 45 -6.32 -13.89 4.37
CA GLU A 45 -5.26 -14.81 3.92
C GLU A 45 -3.89 -14.31 4.36
N GLN A 46 -2.91 -15.19 4.45
CA GLN A 46 -1.53 -14.78 4.68
C GLN A 46 -0.85 -14.36 3.37
N LEU A 47 -0.06 -13.29 3.44
CA LEU A 47 0.83 -12.94 2.34
C LEU A 47 1.81 -14.10 2.06
N GLN A 48 1.96 -14.41 0.78
CA GLN A 48 2.96 -15.36 0.28
C GLN A 48 4.18 -14.55 -0.21
N PRO A 49 5.28 -14.53 0.56
CA PRO A 49 6.44 -13.69 0.24
C PRO A 49 7.03 -13.95 -1.14
N GLU A 50 6.96 -15.19 -1.62
CA GLU A 50 7.49 -15.59 -2.92
C GLU A 50 6.76 -14.94 -4.11
N LYS A 51 5.57 -14.40 -3.91
CA LYS A 51 4.85 -13.63 -4.94
C LYS A 51 5.49 -12.26 -5.21
N ILE A 52 6.25 -11.72 -4.24
CA ILE A 52 6.94 -10.45 -4.39
C ILE A 52 8.29 -10.71 -5.05
N GLN A 53 8.51 -10.10 -6.21
CA GLN A 53 9.71 -10.25 -7.01
C GLN A 53 10.53 -8.95 -7.01
N PRO A 54 11.85 -9.03 -7.27
CA PRO A 54 12.67 -7.83 -7.44
C PRO A 54 12.09 -6.90 -8.51
N GLY A 55 12.06 -5.61 -8.20
CA GLY A 55 11.50 -4.58 -9.08
C GLY A 55 10.00 -4.36 -8.96
N ASP A 56 9.28 -5.18 -8.20
CA ASP A 56 7.86 -4.95 -7.91
C ASP A 56 7.66 -3.69 -7.07
N VAL A 57 6.46 -3.13 -7.12
CA VAL A 57 6.03 -2.03 -6.25
C VAL A 57 5.04 -2.58 -5.22
N VAL A 58 5.30 -2.32 -3.95
CA VAL A 58 4.49 -2.81 -2.83
C VAL A 58 3.93 -1.62 -2.06
N GLY A 59 2.62 -1.45 -2.09
CA GLY A 59 1.87 -0.48 -1.30
C GLY A 59 1.27 -1.12 -0.06
N ILE A 60 1.59 -0.58 1.11
CA ILE A 60 1.13 -1.10 2.40
C ILE A 60 0.35 0.00 3.12
N GLY A 61 -0.90 -0.27 3.47
CA GLY A 61 -1.72 0.63 4.27
C GLY A 61 -1.68 0.24 5.74
N ILE A 62 -1.26 1.15 6.60
CA ILE A 62 -1.14 0.89 8.03
C ILE A 62 -1.97 1.85 8.87
N HIS A 63 -2.59 1.31 9.89
CA HIS A 63 -3.10 2.00 11.07
C HIS A 63 -2.34 1.52 12.30
N THR A 64 -2.58 2.11 13.46
CA THR A 64 -1.78 1.78 14.66
C THR A 64 -1.83 0.29 15.02
N GLY A 65 -3.01 -0.34 14.87
CA GLY A 65 -3.20 -1.76 15.23
C GLY A 65 -2.42 -2.74 14.37
N ASN A 66 -2.15 -2.44 13.11
CA ASN A 66 -1.41 -3.32 12.19
C ASN A 66 -0.03 -2.79 11.79
N ALA A 67 0.42 -1.68 12.39
CA ALA A 67 1.66 -1.01 11.97
C ALA A 67 2.90 -1.91 12.12
N LEU A 68 3.02 -2.65 13.22
CA LEU A 68 4.16 -3.55 13.43
C LEU A 68 4.21 -4.67 12.38
N ARG A 69 3.07 -5.26 12.07
CA ARG A 69 2.97 -6.28 11.02
C ARG A 69 3.30 -5.67 9.65
N GLY A 70 2.73 -4.50 9.36
CA GLY A 70 2.99 -3.79 8.11
C GLY A 70 4.46 -3.45 7.92
N MET A 71 5.14 -3.00 8.98
CA MET A 71 6.58 -2.70 8.91
C MET A 71 7.43 -3.96 8.71
N ALA A 72 7.04 -5.10 9.29
CA ALA A 72 7.71 -6.38 9.03
C ALA A 72 7.56 -6.81 7.56
N LEU A 73 6.36 -6.65 7.00
CA LEU A 73 6.09 -6.95 5.59
C LEU A 73 6.90 -6.04 4.64
N GLY A 74 6.99 -4.76 4.96
CA GLY A 74 7.76 -3.81 4.15
C GLY A 74 9.26 -4.11 4.16
N ARG A 75 9.84 -4.44 5.31
CA ARG A 75 11.24 -4.87 5.39
C ARG A 75 11.49 -6.11 4.53
N MET A 76 10.63 -7.11 4.65
CA MET A 76 10.71 -8.33 3.85
C MET A 76 10.61 -8.02 2.35
N ALA A 77 9.67 -7.19 1.93
CA ALA A 77 9.51 -6.80 0.54
C ALA A 77 10.76 -6.07 0.00
N ARG A 78 11.32 -5.15 0.80
CA ARG A 78 12.56 -4.45 0.44
C ARG A 78 13.74 -5.41 0.31
N GLU A 79 13.90 -6.35 1.23
CA GLU A 79 14.94 -7.38 1.17
C GLU A 79 14.84 -8.24 -0.08
N ARG A 80 13.64 -8.43 -0.60
CA ARG A 80 13.38 -9.14 -1.86
C ARG A 80 13.59 -8.26 -3.10
N GLY A 81 13.98 -7.00 -2.94
CA GLY A 81 14.28 -6.09 -4.05
C GLY A 81 13.07 -5.32 -4.58
N ALA A 82 11.95 -5.32 -3.87
CA ALA A 82 10.79 -4.51 -4.23
C ALA A 82 10.93 -3.05 -3.77
N HIS A 83 10.17 -2.16 -4.41
CA HIS A 83 9.99 -0.78 -3.99
C HIS A 83 8.83 -0.70 -3.00
N VAL A 84 9.03 -0.12 -1.82
CA VAL A 84 8.04 -0.13 -0.74
C VAL A 84 7.52 1.26 -0.48
N ALA A 85 6.19 1.42 -0.55
CA ALA A 85 5.45 2.63 -0.21
C ALA A 85 4.46 2.34 0.93
N TYR A 86 4.37 3.26 1.89
CA TYR A 86 3.37 3.18 2.95
C TYR A 86 2.36 4.31 2.81
N GLY A 87 1.13 3.99 3.17
CA GLY A 87 0.05 4.95 3.33
C GLY A 87 -0.82 4.58 4.52
N GLY A 88 -1.95 5.26 4.65
CA GLY A 88 -2.88 5.09 5.75
C GLY A 88 -2.62 6.05 6.90
N ILE A 89 -3.49 5.98 7.92
CA ILE A 89 -3.49 6.97 9.01
C ILE A 89 -2.20 6.95 9.83
N HIS A 90 -1.67 5.76 10.13
CA HIS A 90 -0.44 5.66 10.92
C HIS A 90 0.77 6.21 10.17
N ALA A 91 0.91 5.91 8.89
CA ALA A 91 1.97 6.46 8.04
C ALA A 91 1.83 7.99 7.85
N THR A 92 0.60 8.51 7.86
CA THR A 92 0.35 9.95 7.78
C THR A 92 0.77 10.67 9.06
N LEU A 93 0.49 10.09 10.22
CA LEU A 93 0.79 10.69 11.52
C LEU A 93 2.23 10.46 11.98
N TYR A 94 2.80 9.30 11.66
CA TYR A 94 4.13 8.88 12.13
C TYR A 94 4.98 8.36 10.96
N PRO A 95 5.24 9.17 9.92
CA PRO A 95 5.96 8.72 8.73
C PRO A 95 7.38 8.23 9.05
N GLU A 96 8.02 8.78 10.08
CA GLU A 96 9.38 8.43 10.48
C GLU A 96 9.50 6.96 10.87
N GLU A 97 8.49 6.39 11.52
CA GLU A 97 8.53 4.98 11.94
C GLU A 97 8.62 4.05 10.72
N ALA A 98 7.80 4.29 9.70
CA ALA A 98 7.82 3.47 8.48
C ALA A 98 9.12 3.65 7.68
N LEU A 99 9.69 4.87 7.68
CA LEU A 99 10.99 5.13 7.05
C LEU A 99 12.14 4.45 7.78
N GLU A 100 12.16 4.51 9.10
CA GLU A 100 13.26 3.96 9.92
C GLU A 100 13.13 2.45 10.15
N LEU A 101 11.90 1.96 10.36
CA LEU A 101 11.64 0.60 10.82
C LEU A 101 10.95 -0.28 9.77
N GLY A 102 10.32 0.32 8.78
CA GLY A 102 9.47 -0.37 7.82
C GLY A 102 10.10 -0.65 6.45
N GLY A 103 11.35 -0.28 6.25
CA GLY A 103 12.00 -0.45 4.93
C GLY A 103 11.38 0.41 3.82
N ALA A 104 10.68 1.48 4.17
CA ALA A 104 10.03 2.36 3.20
C ALA A 104 11.03 3.03 2.26
N HIS A 105 10.68 3.11 0.98
CA HIS A 105 11.30 4.02 0.02
C HIS A 105 10.54 5.35 0.00
N THR A 106 9.24 5.31 0.24
CA THR A 106 8.39 6.51 0.26
C THR A 106 7.19 6.35 1.18
N ILE A 107 6.68 7.47 1.65
CA ILE A 107 5.44 7.58 2.42
C ILE A 107 4.46 8.43 1.63
N VAL A 108 3.22 7.99 1.58
CA VAL A 108 2.10 8.76 1.01
C VAL A 108 1.19 9.19 2.16
N LYS A 109 1.23 10.47 2.49
CA LYS A 109 0.38 11.08 3.52
C LYS A 109 -0.96 11.49 2.92
N GLY A 110 -2.02 11.46 3.73
CA GLY A 110 -3.34 11.87 3.29
C GLY A 110 -3.95 10.91 2.26
N ASP A 111 -4.71 11.45 1.32
CA ASP A 111 -5.41 10.68 0.31
C ASP A 111 -4.48 10.30 -0.85
N GLY A 112 -4.29 9.01 -1.07
CA GLY A 112 -3.43 8.49 -2.14
C GLY A 112 -4.10 8.37 -3.51
N ASP A 113 -5.41 8.52 -3.58
CA ASP A 113 -6.26 8.19 -4.73
C ASP A 113 -5.79 8.86 -6.04
N VAL A 114 -5.38 10.12 -5.99
CA VAL A 114 -4.98 10.90 -7.17
C VAL A 114 -3.50 10.77 -7.48
N ILE A 115 -2.65 10.59 -6.47
CA ILE A 115 -1.19 10.64 -6.62
C ILE A 115 -0.54 9.26 -6.76
N TRP A 116 -1.26 8.18 -6.51
CA TRP A 116 -0.71 6.81 -6.50
C TRP A 116 0.00 6.44 -7.80
N GLY A 117 -0.59 6.78 -8.95
CA GLY A 117 0.02 6.53 -10.25
C GLY A 117 1.38 7.22 -10.43
N LYS A 118 1.50 8.46 -9.93
CA LYS A 118 2.77 9.20 -9.93
C LYS A 118 3.79 8.55 -8.98
N VAL A 119 3.37 8.13 -7.81
CA VAL A 119 4.24 7.45 -6.84
C VAL A 119 4.86 6.19 -7.46
N ILE A 120 4.04 5.36 -8.12
CA ILE A 120 4.54 4.16 -8.83
C ILE A 120 5.58 4.55 -9.87
N ALA A 121 5.27 5.53 -10.72
CA ALA A 121 6.17 5.96 -11.79
C ALA A 121 7.52 6.47 -11.24
N ASP A 122 7.48 7.28 -10.19
CA ASP A 122 8.68 7.83 -9.55
C ASP A 122 9.53 6.74 -8.87
N LEU A 123 8.89 5.77 -8.21
CA LEU A 123 9.59 4.61 -7.63
C LEU A 123 10.33 3.80 -8.70
N LEU A 124 9.66 3.51 -9.81
CA LEU A 124 10.26 2.76 -10.91
C LEU A 124 11.39 3.53 -11.62
N ALA A 125 11.28 4.86 -11.67
CA ALA A 125 12.29 5.72 -12.26
C ALA A 125 13.47 6.03 -11.31
N GLY A 126 13.38 5.66 -10.04
CA GLY A 126 14.40 6.00 -9.03
C GLY A 126 14.37 7.48 -8.62
N THR A 127 13.26 8.17 -8.83
CA THR A 127 13.06 9.61 -8.55
C THR A 127 12.03 9.87 -7.47
N ALA A 128 11.64 8.84 -6.71
CA ALA A 128 10.63 8.98 -5.67
C ALA A 128 11.05 9.95 -4.57
N GLN A 129 10.12 10.81 -4.18
CA GLN A 129 10.27 11.64 -2.99
C GLN A 129 10.16 10.76 -1.74
N THR A 130 10.80 11.16 -0.66
CA THR A 130 10.69 10.45 0.63
C THR A 130 9.25 10.50 1.16
N ILE A 131 8.58 11.65 1.01
CA ILE A 131 7.20 11.86 1.45
C ILE A 131 6.42 12.56 0.33
N TYR A 132 5.27 11.99 -0.02
CA TYR A 132 4.23 12.64 -0.82
C TYR A 132 3.09 13.05 0.09
N ASP A 133 2.49 14.19 -0.18
CA ASP A 133 1.28 14.63 0.51
C ASP A 133 0.12 14.72 -0.49
N GLY A 134 -0.79 13.75 -0.42
CA GLY A 134 -2.00 13.72 -1.23
C GLY A 134 -3.09 14.67 -0.74
N GLY A 135 -2.91 15.24 0.45
CA GLY A 135 -3.86 16.13 1.06
C GLY A 135 -5.21 15.45 1.31
N ARG A 136 -6.28 16.23 1.13
CA ARG A 136 -7.65 15.76 1.17
C ARG A 136 -8.31 16.03 -0.17
N ILE A 137 -8.68 14.97 -0.87
CA ILE A 137 -9.32 15.12 -2.19
C ILE A 137 -10.77 15.56 -2.05
N SER A 138 -11.29 16.25 -3.08
CA SER A 138 -12.70 16.62 -3.17
C SER A 138 -13.53 15.43 -3.67
N GLY A 139 -14.85 15.48 -3.41
CA GLY A 139 -15.74 14.36 -3.74
C GLY A 139 -15.82 14.01 -5.22
N ASP A 140 -15.55 14.96 -6.12
CA ASP A 140 -15.51 14.75 -7.57
C ASP A 140 -14.24 14.02 -8.04
N GLN A 141 -13.23 13.93 -7.18
CA GLN A 141 -11.97 13.20 -7.45
C GLN A 141 -12.00 11.74 -6.97
N PHE A 142 -13.05 11.31 -6.28
CA PHE A 142 -13.16 9.93 -5.83
C PHE A 142 -13.29 8.98 -7.02
N VAL A 143 -12.44 7.95 -7.03
CA VAL A 143 -12.52 6.87 -8.01
C VAL A 143 -13.39 5.73 -7.48
N ALA A 144 -14.11 5.08 -8.40
CA ALA A 144 -14.87 3.88 -8.06
C ALA A 144 -13.92 2.74 -7.71
N ALA A 145 -14.19 2.08 -6.59
CA ALA A 145 -13.37 0.95 -6.15
C ALA A 145 -13.53 -0.26 -7.10
N ARG A 146 -12.43 -0.97 -7.37
CA ARG A 146 -12.37 -2.17 -8.22
C ARG A 146 -12.86 -3.40 -7.46
N TRP A 147 -14.17 -3.40 -7.11
CA TRP A 147 -14.78 -4.54 -6.40
C TRP A 147 -14.78 -5.84 -7.18
N ASP A 148 -14.56 -5.78 -8.49
CA ASP A 148 -14.35 -6.94 -9.36
C ASP A 148 -13.10 -7.76 -8.96
N LEU A 149 -12.15 -7.15 -8.27
CA LEU A 149 -10.94 -7.81 -7.76
C LEU A 149 -11.11 -8.39 -6.34
N ALA A 150 -12.27 -8.17 -5.71
CA ALA A 150 -12.53 -8.72 -4.38
C ALA A 150 -12.78 -10.24 -4.45
N PRO A 151 -12.38 -11.00 -3.41
CA PRO A 151 -12.73 -12.42 -3.29
C PRO A 151 -14.25 -12.61 -3.37
N LYS A 152 -14.68 -13.67 -4.08
CA LYS A 152 -16.11 -14.02 -4.21
C LYS A 152 -16.54 -14.94 -3.09
#